data_64f16ec34c32e8266c720f9072c4050c
#
_entry.id   64f16ec34c32e8266c720f9072c4050c
#
_cell.length_a   1.000
_cell.length_b   1.000
_cell.length_c   1.000
_cell.angle_alpha   90.00
_cell.angle_beta   90.00
_cell.angle_gamma   90.00
#
_symmetry.space_group_name_H-M   'P 1'
#
loop_
_entity.id
_entity.type
_entity.pdbx_description
1 polymer ?
#
loop_
_entity_poly.entity_id
_entity_poly.type
_entity_poly.pdbx_seq_one_letter_code
_entity_poly.pdbx_strand_id
1 'polypeptide(L)'
;MADVEDRIAVEVKKLQALTDERQTAFGQWLTAQKAKPDIPGRIAHLDFENGNHGANVVVPGPTGQAVRLTGDDVIGMKVGNFRRSDPFSVALWMNTPDVKERAVVFHRSKSWTDAGSRGYQLLIEEGRLSFSLIHFWPGNAIRVRTRDRIPTDTWLHIAVAYDGSSSAAGVRLFINGKSTPTVVVRDNLYKNITGGGSDNISIGARNRDRGFTRGLVDE
;
A
#
# COMPACT_ATOMS: atom_id res chain seq x y z
N MET A 1 -8.23 5.91 52.10
CA MET A 1 -8.52 6.06 50.66
C MET A 1 -7.81 7.29 50.07
N ALA A 2 -7.89 8.45 50.69
CA ALA A 2 -7.20 9.68 50.17
C ALA A 2 -5.69 9.52 49.95
N ASP A 3 -4.95 8.84 50.82
CA ASP A 3 -3.51 8.61 50.71
C ASP A 3 -3.15 7.74 49.46
N VAL A 4 -3.99 6.81 49.06
CA VAL A 4 -3.80 6.00 47.87
C VAL A 4 -4.07 6.77 46.59
N GLU A 5 -5.09 7.63 46.61
CA GLU A 5 -5.43 8.50 45.47
C GLU A 5 -4.34 9.52 45.20
N ASP A 6 -3.78 10.15 46.26
CA ASP A 6 -2.67 11.08 46.17
C ASP A 6 -1.41 10.39 45.58
N ARG A 7 -1.10 9.17 46.01
CA ARG A 7 0.03 8.39 45.49
C ARG A 7 -0.16 8.04 44.04
N ILE A 8 -1.35 7.65 43.61
CA ILE A 8 -1.68 7.38 42.22
C ILE A 8 -1.50 8.65 41.38
N ALA A 9 -1.98 9.79 41.84
CA ALA A 9 -1.84 11.07 41.12
C ALA A 9 -0.37 11.46 40.93
N VAL A 10 0.49 11.23 41.92
CA VAL A 10 1.92 11.52 41.85
C VAL A 10 2.59 10.57 40.79
N GLU A 11 2.26 9.29 40.79
CA GLU A 11 2.85 8.34 39.83
C GLU A 11 2.35 8.59 38.39
N VAL A 12 1.08 8.92 38.21
CA VAL A 12 0.52 9.33 36.91
C VAL A 12 1.27 10.56 36.35
N LYS A 13 1.54 11.56 37.22
CA LYS A 13 2.27 12.74 36.81
C LYS A 13 3.71 12.44 36.41
N LYS A 14 4.39 11.53 37.13
CA LYS A 14 5.74 11.06 36.74
C LYS A 14 5.74 10.32 35.42
N LEU A 15 4.75 9.43 35.17
CA LEU A 15 4.59 8.71 33.91
C LEU A 15 4.37 9.67 32.75
N GLN A 16 3.56 10.70 32.96
CA GLN A 16 3.28 11.72 31.93
C GLN A 16 4.54 12.52 31.58
N ALA A 17 5.30 12.96 32.58
CA ALA A 17 6.57 13.65 32.37
C ALA A 17 7.60 12.80 31.59
N LEU A 18 7.72 11.49 31.91
CA LEU A 18 8.57 10.57 31.17
C LEU A 18 8.11 10.36 29.73
N THR A 19 6.81 10.38 29.47
CA THR A 19 6.24 10.25 28.11
C THR A 19 6.56 11.48 27.28
N ASP A 20 6.39 12.69 27.85
CA ASP A 20 6.69 13.97 27.20
C ASP A 20 8.18 14.11 26.89
N GLU A 21 9.05 13.70 27.81
CA GLU A 21 10.50 13.69 27.62
C GLU A 21 10.91 12.73 26.48
N ARG A 22 10.34 11.53 26.43
CA ARG A 22 10.57 10.58 25.35
C ARG A 22 10.07 11.06 23.99
N GLN A 23 8.90 11.70 23.94
CA GLN A 23 8.38 12.33 22.74
C GLN A 23 9.29 13.45 22.24
N THR A 24 9.77 14.29 23.15
CA THR A 24 10.72 15.37 22.83
C THR A 24 12.04 14.81 22.31
N ALA A 25 12.60 13.81 22.98
CA ALA A 25 13.83 13.13 22.54
C ALA A 25 13.66 12.44 21.19
N PHE A 26 12.53 11.80 20.94
CA PHE A 26 12.20 11.20 19.65
C PHE A 26 12.07 12.25 18.55
N GLY A 27 11.41 13.38 18.81
CA GLY A 27 11.33 14.49 17.88
C GLY A 27 12.70 15.09 17.52
N GLN A 28 13.59 15.26 18.52
CA GLN A 28 14.96 15.69 18.30
C GLN A 28 15.78 14.68 17.48
N TRP A 29 15.62 13.38 17.76
CA TRP A 29 16.25 12.32 16.99
C TRP A 29 15.77 12.32 15.54
N LEU A 30 14.46 12.45 15.27
CA LEU A 30 13.92 12.54 13.92
C LEU A 30 14.50 13.73 13.14
N THR A 31 14.59 14.90 13.76
CA THR A 31 15.17 16.10 13.12
C THR A 31 16.67 16.00 12.88
N ALA A 32 17.38 15.21 13.70
CA ALA A 32 18.80 14.93 13.51
C ALA A 32 19.09 13.93 12.39
N GLN A 33 18.10 13.16 11.94
CA GLN A 33 18.23 12.24 10.81
C GLN A 33 18.28 13.03 9.51
N LYS A 34 19.48 13.38 9.06
CA LYS A 34 19.73 14.16 7.83
C LYS A 34 19.60 13.35 6.54
N ALA A 35 19.55 12.06 6.59
CA ALA A 35 19.43 11.18 5.43
C ALA A 35 18.23 10.24 5.60
N LYS A 36 17.44 10.09 4.54
CA LYS A 36 16.44 9.00 4.49
C LYS A 36 17.19 7.68 4.66
N PRO A 37 16.83 6.83 5.64
CA PRO A 37 17.50 5.55 5.83
C PRO A 37 17.37 4.73 4.55
N ASP A 38 18.46 4.07 4.14
CA ASP A 38 18.37 3.12 3.05
C ASP A 38 17.50 1.93 3.51
N ILE A 39 16.53 1.57 2.67
CA ILE A 39 15.63 0.43 2.96
C ILE A 39 16.32 -0.82 2.45
N PRO A 40 16.74 -1.74 3.35
CA PRO A 40 17.41 -2.96 2.95
C PRO A 40 16.58 -3.77 1.94
N GLY A 41 17.21 -4.17 0.82
CA GLY A 41 16.55 -4.94 -0.22
C GLY A 41 15.59 -4.13 -1.11
N ARG A 42 15.59 -2.81 -1.05
CA ARG A 42 14.84 -1.96 -1.98
C ARG A 42 15.37 -2.16 -3.41
N ILE A 43 14.51 -2.62 -4.31
CA ILE A 43 14.85 -2.91 -5.71
C ILE A 43 14.43 -1.78 -6.66
N ALA A 44 13.48 -0.94 -6.26
CA ALA A 44 13.05 0.21 -7.02
C ALA A 44 12.43 1.28 -6.12
N HIS A 45 12.50 2.51 -6.58
CA HIS A 45 11.85 3.68 -5.99
C HIS A 45 11.41 4.60 -7.12
N LEU A 46 10.19 5.11 -7.02
CA LEU A 46 9.61 6.08 -7.94
C LEU A 46 9.13 7.27 -7.12
N ASP A 47 9.89 8.35 -7.16
CA ASP A 47 9.67 9.55 -6.34
C ASP A 47 8.75 10.60 -7.00
N PHE A 48 8.34 10.39 -8.24
CA PHE A 48 7.50 11.30 -9.05
C PHE A 48 8.04 12.72 -9.24
N GLU A 49 9.24 13.02 -8.74
CA GLU A 49 9.86 14.36 -8.86
C GLU A 49 10.26 14.69 -10.30
N ASN A 50 10.57 13.66 -11.07
CA ASN A 50 11.00 13.78 -12.45
C ASN A 50 10.37 12.70 -13.31
N GLY A 51 10.06 13.02 -14.55
CA GLY A 51 9.63 12.01 -15.52
C GLY A 51 8.42 12.41 -16.34
N ASN A 52 8.13 11.57 -17.32
CA ASN A 52 6.93 11.68 -18.14
C ASN A 52 5.84 10.78 -17.54
N HIS A 53 4.79 11.38 -17.04
CA HIS A 53 3.65 10.69 -16.43
C HIS A 53 2.43 10.58 -17.36
N GLY A 54 2.64 10.74 -18.69
CA GLY A 54 1.56 10.76 -19.68
C GLY A 54 0.66 11.97 -19.48
N ALA A 55 -0.65 11.80 -19.55
CA ALA A 55 -1.64 12.84 -19.25
C ALA A 55 -1.95 12.99 -17.75
N ASN A 56 -1.29 12.22 -16.87
CA ASN A 56 -1.40 12.40 -15.42
C ASN A 56 -0.79 13.75 -15.00
N VAL A 57 -1.36 14.39 -13.99
CA VAL A 57 -1.01 15.76 -13.59
C VAL A 57 -0.18 15.76 -12.33
N VAL A 58 0.99 16.40 -12.38
CA VAL A 58 1.85 16.59 -11.21
C VAL A 58 1.20 17.59 -10.25
N VAL A 59 1.20 17.26 -8.97
CA VAL A 59 0.60 18.05 -7.87
C VAL A 59 1.50 17.97 -6.63
N PRO A 60 1.38 18.87 -5.64
CA PRO A 60 2.09 18.72 -4.37
C PRO A 60 1.70 17.42 -3.64
N GLY A 61 2.70 16.71 -3.11
CA GLY A 61 2.57 15.45 -2.38
C GLY A 61 3.05 15.52 -0.93
N PRO A 62 2.99 14.41 -0.19
CA PRO A 62 3.54 14.31 1.16
C PRO A 62 5.07 14.49 1.22
N THR A 63 5.78 14.08 0.17
CA THR A 63 7.25 14.03 0.12
C THR A 63 7.80 14.80 -1.07
N GLY A 64 7.17 15.87 -1.49
CA GLY A 64 7.57 16.66 -2.65
C GLY A 64 6.47 16.73 -3.68
N GLN A 65 6.65 16.10 -4.83
CA GLN A 65 5.63 16.02 -5.88
C GLN A 65 4.94 14.65 -5.88
N ALA A 66 3.65 14.70 -6.13
CA ALA A 66 2.79 13.54 -6.33
C ALA A 66 2.14 13.63 -7.72
N VAL A 67 1.46 12.58 -8.12
CA VAL A 67 0.74 12.53 -9.38
C VAL A 67 -0.74 12.28 -9.17
N ARG A 68 -1.58 13.14 -9.76
CA ARG A 68 -3.02 12.92 -9.89
C ARG A 68 -3.29 12.12 -11.15
N LEU A 69 -3.84 10.95 -10.96
CA LEU A 69 -4.07 9.96 -12.01
C LEU A 69 -5.33 10.29 -12.83
N THR A 70 -5.24 10.12 -14.15
CA THR A 70 -6.40 10.17 -15.06
C THR A 70 -7.29 8.94 -14.90
N GLY A 71 -6.69 7.81 -14.58
CA GLY A 71 -7.31 6.49 -14.56
C GLY A 71 -7.19 5.73 -15.87
N ASP A 72 -6.63 6.34 -16.92
CA ASP A 72 -6.40 5.73 -18.24
C ASP A 72 -4.91 5.64 -18.58
N ASP A 73 -4.11 6.61 -18.11
CA ASP A 73 -2.68 6.63 -18.34
C ASP A 73 -1.93 5.86 -17.26
N VAL A 74 -1.16 4.87 -17.70
CA VAL A 74 -0.38 3.99 -16.84
C VAL A 74 0.99 4.60 -16.52
N ILE A 75 1.39 4.56 -15.25
CA ILE A 75 2.77 4.80 -14.87
C ILE A 75 3.42 3.44 -14.62
N GLY A 76 4.45 3.12 -15.42
CA GLY A 76 5.11 1.81 -15.39
C GLY A 76 6.43 1.83 -14.64
N MET A 77 6.71 0.77 -13.86
CA MET A 77 8.01 0.51 -13.25
C MET A 77 8.61 -0.76 -13.86
N LYS A 78 9.87 -0.72 -14.30
CA LYS A 78 10.54 -1.88 -14.95
C LYS A 78 10.99 -2.96 -13.95
N VAL A 79 10.14 -3.26 -12.97
CA VAL A 79 10.35 -4.27 -11.92
C VAL A 79 9.03 -4.95 -11.60
N GLY A 80 9.06 -6.07 -10.87
CA GLY A 80 7.87 -6.66 -10.26
C GLY A 80 7.53 -8.07 -10.70
N ASN A 81 8.38 -8.75 -11.47
CA ASN A 81 8.11 -10.12 -11.92
C ASN A 81 8.37 -11.16 -10.81
N PHE A 82 7.67 -11.01 -9.68
CA PHE A 82 7.78 -11.94 -8.55
C PHE A 82 7.00 -13.23 -8.81
N ARG A 83 7.55 -14.34 -8.32
CA ARG A 83 6.88 -15.63 -8.27
C ARG A 83 5.96 -15.70 -7.05
N ARG A 84 5.05 -16.67 -7.01
CA ARG A 84 4.19 -16.90 -5.84
C ARG A 84 4.97 -17.28 -4.55
N SER A 85 6.19 -17.76 -4.70
CA SER A 85 7.07 -18.15 -3.58
C SER A 85 8.08 -17.06 -3.19
N ASP A 86 8.12 -15.95 -3.91
CA ASP A 86 9.05 -14.87 -3.60
C ASP A 86 8.41 -13.95 -2.56
N PRO A 87 9.05 -13.68 -1.43
CA PRO A 87 8.60 -12.63 -0.52
C PRO A 87 8.88 -11.26 -1.14
N PHE A 88 7.91 -10.35 -1.04
CA PHE A 88 8.06 -8.98 -1.50
C PHE A 88 7.16 -8.01 -0.75
N SER A 89 7.50 -6.74 -0.83
CA SER A 89 6.68 -5.65 -0.33
C SER A 89 6.57 -4.54 -1.36
N VAL A 90 5.42 -3.87 -1.38
CA VAL A 90 5.19 -2.64 -2.15
C VAL A 90 4.59 -1.61 -1.21
N ALA A 91 5.14 -0.40 -1.22
CA ALA A 91 4.62 0.71 -0.44
C ALA A 91 4.44 1.94 -1.32
N LEU A 92 3.45 2.77 -1.00
CA LEU A 92 3.18 4.04 -1.67
C LEU A 92 2.34 4.95 -0.76
N TRP A 93 2.41 6.24 -1.00
CA TRP A 93 1.39 7.17 -0.53
C TRP A 93 0.25 7.22 -1.53
N MET A 94 -0.97 7.26 -1.03
CA MET A 94 -2.15 7.46 -1.88
C MET A 94 -3.20 8.32 -1.19
N ASN A 95 -3.99 9.01 -2.02
CA ASN A 95 -5.19 9.72 -1.57
C ASN A 95 -6.31 9.44 -2.57
N THR A 96 -7.50 9.11 -2.10
CA THR A 96 -8.70 8.97 -2.92
C THR A 96 -9.69 10.08 -2.62
N PRO A 97 -10.14 10.87 -3.62
CA PRO A 97 -11.06 11.99 -3.40
C PRO A 97 -12.50 11.55 -3.10
N ASP A 98 -12.82 10.29 -3.33
CA ASP A 98 -14.16 9.74 -3.18
C ASP A 98 -14.12 8.23 -2.86
N VAL A 99 -15.24 7.68 -2.44
CA VAL A 99 -15.40 6.23 -2.24
C VAL A 99 -15.47 5.56 -3.60
N LYS A 100 -14.41 4.86 -3.98
CA LYS A 100 -14.37 4.08 -5.22
C LYS A 100 -15.12 2.76 -5.04
N GLU A 101 -16.06 2.47 -5.95
CA GLU A 101 -16.64 1.14 -6.08
C GLU A 101 -15.55 0.14 -6.52
N ARG A 102 -14.74 0.55 -7.50
CA ARG A 102 -13.57 -0.18 -7.96
C ARG A 102 -12.55 0.79 -8.56
N ALA A 103 -11.28 0.64 -8.17
CA ALA A 103 -10.15 1.35 -8.79
C ALA A 103 -8.86 0.54 -8.68
N VAL A 104 -8.06 0.55 -9.74
CA VAL A 104 -6.74 -0.07 -9.77
C VAL A 104 -5.70 0.89 -9.23
N VAL A 105 -5.16 0.61 -8.03
CA VAL A 105 -4.05 1.40 -7.46
C VAL A 105 -2.75 1.02 -8.15
N PHE A 106 -2.38 -0.25 -8.08
CA PHE A 106 -1.29 -0.82 -8.87
C PHE A 106 -1.55 -2.29 -9.20
N HIS A 107 -0.91 -2.77 -10.23
CA HIS A 107 -0.95 -4.18 -10.61
C HIS A 107 0.31 -4.61 -11.35
N ARG A 108 0.52 -5.89 -11.43
CA ARG A 108 1.42 -6.56 -12.34
C ARG A 108 0.62 -7.68 -13.01
N SER A 109 0.01 -7.37 -14.13
CA SER A 109 -0.82 -8.28 -14.95
C SER A 109 -1.07 -7.65 -16.31
N LYS A 110 -1.66 -8.35 -17.25
CA LYS A 110 -1.96 -7.83 -18.59
C LYS A 110 -3.28 -7.05 -18.62
N SER A 111 -4.35 -7.66 -18.07
CA SER A 111 -5.69 -7.08 -18.13
C SER A 111 -6.59 -7.70 -17.06
N TRP A 112 -7.77 -7.12 -16.84
CA TRP A 112 -8.80 -7.74 -16.01
C TRP A 112 -9.68 -8.68 -16.84
N THR A 113 -9.15 -9.82 -17.24
CA THR A 113 -9.88 -10.90 -17.91
C THR A 113 -9.15 -12.22 -17.72
N ASP A 114 -9.84 -13.31 -17.39
CA ASP A 114 -9.34 -14.69 -17.39
C ASP A 114 -7.84 -14.84 -17.07
N ALA A 115 -7.08 -15.39 -18.01
CA ALA A 115 -5.63 -15.53 -17.88
C ALA A 115 -4.86 -14.18 -17.91
N GLY A 116 -5.48 -13.12 -18.42
CA GLY A 116 -4.89 -11.77 -18.43
C GLY A 116 -4.75 -11.14 -17.04
N SER A 117 -5.51 -11.62 -16.04
CA SER A 117 -5.42 -11.15 -14.65
C SER A 117 -4.26 -11.79 -13.87
N ARG A 118 -3.51 -12.72 -14.47
CA ARG A 118 -2.38 -13.40 -13.82
C ARG A 118 -1.32 -12.41 -13.37
N GLY A 119 -0.98 -12.44 -12.07
CA GLY A 119 -0.05 -11.53 -11.43
C GLY A 119 -0.49 -11.18 -10.02
N TYR A 120 -0.32 -9.95 -9.63
CA TYR A 120 -0.81 -9.41 -8.37
C TYR A 120 -1.35 -7.99 -8.56
N GLN A 121 -2.14 -7.55 -7.59
CA GLN A 121 -2.82 -6.25 -7.68
C GLN A 121 -3.18 -5.71 -6.31
N LEU A 122 -3.16 -4.38 -6.18
CA LEU A 122 -3.83 -3.63 -5.13
C LEU A 122 -4.97 -2.84 -5.76
N LEU A 123 -6.17 -3.07 -5.29
CA LEU A 123 -7.39 -2.38 -5.72
C LEU A 123 -8.02 -1.63 -4.56
N ILE A 124 -8.82 -0.61 -4.87
CA ILE A 124 -9.91 -0.19 -4.01
C ILE A 124 -11.16 -0.89 -4.50
N GLU A 125 -11.87 -1.61 -3.63
CA GLU A 125 -13.15 -2.27 -3.91
C GLU A 125 -14.15 -1.87 -2.81
N GLU A 126 -15.24 -1.22 -3.18
CA GLU A 126 -16.26 -0.70 -2.23
C GLU A 126 -15.66 0.19 -1.13
N GLY A 127 -14.66 0.98 -1.48
CA GLY A 127 -13.92 1.85 -0.56
C GLY A 127 -12.92 1.12 0.36
N ARG A 128 -12.61 -0.16 0.10
CA ARG A 128 -11.67 -0.98 0.88
C ARG A 128 -10.46 -1.34 0.04
N LEU A 129 -9.29 -1.44 0.68
CA LEU A 129 -8.11 -1.98 0.02
C LEU A 129 -8.25 -3.49 -0.13
N SER A 130 -7.98 -3.98 -1.34
CA SER A 130 -8.06 -5.39 -1.71
C SER A 130 -6.77 -5.80 -2.42
N PHE A 131 -5.97 -6.67 -1.81
CA PHE A 131 -4.76 -7.19 -2.41
C PHE A 131 -4.94 -8.65 -2.85
N SER A 132 -4.43 -8.97 -4.03
CA SER A 132 -4.54 -10.32 -4.60
C SER A 132 -3.26 -10.77 -5.27
N LEU A 133 -2.99 -12.08 -5.15
CA LEU A 133 -2.06 -12.82 -6.02
C LEU A 133 -2.90 -13.80 -6.84
N ILE A 134 -2.74 -13.80 -8.17
CA ILE A 134 -3.64 -14.48 -9.08
C ILE A 134 -2.86 -15.29 -10.10
N HIS A 135 -3.12 -16.59 -10.19
CA HIS A 135 -2.81 -17.38 -11.37
C HIS A 135 -3.98 -17.38 -12.34
N PHE A 136 -5.20 -17.61 -11.81
CA PHE A 136 -6.47 -17.56 -12.54
C PHE A 136 -7.59 -17.23 -11.54
N TRP A 137 -8.33 -16.15 -11.77
CA TRP A 137 -9.41 -15.73 -10.90
C TRP A 137 -10.73 -16.43 -11.22
N PRO A 138 -11.48 -16.89 -10.20
CA PRO A 138 -11.14 -16.96 -8.76
C PRO A 138 -10.57 -18.33 -8.35
N GLY A 139 -10.36 -19.25 -9.27
CA GLY A 139 -10.06 -20.68 -9.00
C GLY A 139 -8.66 -20.93 -8.45
N ASN A 140 -7.69 -20.07 -8.74
CA ASN A 140 -6.30 -20.23 -8.30
C ASN A 140 -5.73 -18.85 -7.92
N ALA A 141 -6.07 -18.39 -6.72
CA ALA A 141 -5.74 -17.06 -6.25
C ALA A 141 -5.78 -16.93 -4.73
N ILE A 142 -5.09 -15.93 -4.22
CA ILE A 142 -5.25 -15.35 -2.89
C ILE A 142 -5.88 -13.99 -3.05
N ARG A 143 -6.81 -13.63 -2.15
CA ARG A 143 -7.28 -12.26 -1.96
C ARG A 143 -7.57 -11.99 -0.49
N VAL A 144 -7.01 -10.91 0.02
CA VAL A 144 -7.38 -10.31 1.29
C VAL A 144 -7.93 -8.91 1.06
N ARG A 145 -8.87 -8.48 1.90
CA ARG A 145 -9.47 -7.15 1.83
C ARG A 145 -9.52 -6.53 3.23
N THR A 146 -9.27 -5.23 3.37
CA THR A 146 -9.42 -4.55 4.66
C THR A 146 -10.86 -4.69 5.16
N ARG A 147 -11.02 -4.84 6.48
CA ARG A 147 -12.35 -4.94 7.11
C ARG A 147 -13.10 -3.63 6.95
N ASP A 148 -12.41 -2.51 7.17
CA ASP A 148 -12.99 -1.18 7.14
C ASP A 148 -12.67 -0.47 5.82
N ARG A 149 -13.49 0.53 5.48
CA ARG A 149 -13.23 1.43 4.36
C ARG A 149 -12.07 2.36 4.71
N ILE A 150 -11.30 2.75 3.69
CA ILE A 150 -10.30 3.80 3.85
C ILE A 150 -10.98 5.18 3.82
N PRO A 151 -10.46 6.18 4.55
CA PRO A 151 -10.96 7.55 4.46
C PRO A 151 -10.69 8.13 3.08
N THR A 152 -11.51 9.11 2.69
CA THR A 152 -11.34 9.94 1.49
C THR A 152 -10.62 11.25 1.83
N ASP A 153 -10.10 11.93 0.82
CA ASP A 153 -9.43 13.24 0.93
C ASP A 153 -8.30 13.29 1.97
N THR A 154 -7.68 12.15 2.23
CA THR A 154 -6.62 12.00 3.21
C THR A 154 -5.46 11.21 2.61
N TRP A 155 -4.24 11.71 2.79
CA TRP A 155 -3.06 10.96 2.43
C TRP A 155 -2.82 9.78 3.37
N LEU A 156 -2.67 8.61 2.79
CA LEU A 156 -2.41 7.36 3.49
C LEU A 156 -1.14 6.73 2.95
N HIS A 157 -0.22 6.39 3.83
CA HIS A 157 0.88 5.50 3.49
C HIS A 157 0.36 4.06 3.55
N ILE A 158 0.32 3.40 2.41
CA ILE A 158 -0.11 2.01 2.28
C ILE A 158 1.12 1.13 2.06
N ALA A 159 1.21 0.04 2.78
CA ALA A 159 2.18 -1.00 2.48
C ALA A 159 1.51 -2.36 2.42
N VAL A 160 1.93 -3.16 1.46
CA VAL A 160 1.59 -4.58 1.32
C VAL A 160 2.86 -5.36 1.55
N ALA A 161 2.82 -6.35 2.43
CA ALA A 161 3.89 -7.32 2.60
C ALA A 161 3.35 -8.73 2.36
N TYR A 162 4.08 -9.50 1.56
CA TYR A 162 3.80 -10.90 1.27
C TYR A 162 5.04 -11.75 1.56
N ASP A 163 4.88 -12.85 2.28
CA ASP A 163 5.97 -13.70 2.78
C ASP A 163 6.39 -14.85 1.87
N GLY A 164 5.73 -15.01 0.69
CA GLY A 164 6.02 -16.11 -0.24
C GLY A 164 5.34 -17.44 0.10
N SER A 165 4.49 -17.51 1.14
CA SER A 165 3.88 -18.75 1.62
C SER A 165 2.81 -19.35 0.70
N SER A 166 2.35 -18.64 -0.31
CA SER A 166 1.19 -18.99 -1.14
C SER A 166 -0.11 -19.15 -0.34
N SER A 167 -0.22 -18.46 0.80
CA SER A 167 -1.40 -18.44 1.67
C SER A 167 -1.85 -17.00 1.95
N ALA A 168 -3.14 -16.80 2.17
CA ALA A 168 -3.69 -15.51 2.57
C ALA A 168 -3.13 -15.03 3.92
N ALA A 169 -2.75 -15.94 4.81
CA ALA A 169 -2.12 -15.63 6.08
C ALA A 169 -0.75 -14.96 5.94
N GLY A 170 -0.06 -15.17 4.80
CA GLY A 170 1.21 -14.54 4.49
C GLY A 170 1.10 -13.12 3.92
N VAL A 171 -0.12 -12.63 3.69
CA VAL A 171 -0.35 -11.27 3.19
C VAL A 171 -0.73 -10.34 4.35
N ARG A 172 0.01 -9.24 4.50
CA ARG A 172 -0.27 -8.19 5.47
C ARG A 172 -0.44 -6.84 4.78
N LEU A 173 -1.47 -6.11 5.19
CA LEU A 173 -1.73 -4.73 4.78
C LEU A 173 -1.44 -3.80 5.95
N PHE A 174 -0.79 -2.68 5.65
CA PHE A 174 -0.48 -1.64 6.61
C PHE A 174 -1.03 -0.31 6.10
N ILE A 175 -1.61 0.48 7.01
CA ILE A 175 -2.02 1.86 6.77
C ILE A 175 -1.31 2.73 7.79
N ASN A 176 -0.57 3.72 7.33
CA ASN A 176 0.21 4.63 8.17
C ASN A 176 1.11 3.88 9.18
N GLY A 177 1.80 2.83 8.71
CA GLY A 177 2.70 2.00 9.50
C GLY A 177 2.01 1.00 10.46
N LYS A 178 0.68 1.00 10.56
CA LYS A 178 -0.07 0.11 11.44
C LYS A 178 -0.68 -1.05 10.65
N SER A 179 -0.54 -2.27 11.16
CA SER A 179 -1.20 -3.45 10.58
C SER A 179 -2.72 -3.27 10.62
N THR A 180 -3.34 -3.53 9.47
CA THR A 180 -4.78 -3.31 9.29
C THR A 180 -5.52 -4.64 9.30
N PRO A 181 -6.63 -4.78 10.06
CA PRO A 181 -7.44 -5.98 10.04
C PRO A 181 -7.99 -6.29 8.64
N THR A 182 -7.84 -7.53 8.21
CA THR A 182 -8.31 -8.00 6.91
C THR A 182 -9.29 -9.15 7.03
N VAL A 183 -10.05 -9.37 5.97
CA VAL A 183 -10.85 -10.57 5.75
C VAL A 183 -10.28 -11.33 4.56
N VAL A 184 -10.25 -12.65 4.66
CA VAL A 184 -9.85 -13.53 3.57
C VAL A 184 -11.03 -13.70 2.61
N VAL A 185 -10.85 -13.25 1.37
CA VAL A 185 -11.85 -13.40 0.29
C VAL A 185 -11.60 -14.68 -0.49
N ARG A 186 -10.31 -15.02 -0.70
CA ARG A 186 -9.88 -16.24 -1.39
C ARG A 186 -8.53 -16.70 -0.83
N ASP A 187 -8.36 -18.00 -0.66
CA ASP A 187 -7.10 -18.62 -0.24
C ASP A 187 -6.94 -19.98 -0.95
N ASN A 188 -6.52 -19.94 -2.21
CA ASN A 188 -6.36 -21.16 -3.03
C ASN A 188 -5.32 -20.93 -4.14
N LEU A 189 -4.09 -20.53 -3.76
CA LEU A 189 -3.02 -20.29 -4.73
C LEU A 189 -1.99 -21.43 -4.71
N TYR A 190 -1.97 -22.25 -5.76
CA TYR A 190 -1.00 -23.36 -5.91
C TYR A 190 -0.21 -23.32 -7.22
N LYS A 191 -0.55 -22.43 -8.16
CA LYS A 191 0.21 -22.22 -9.41
C LYS A 191 0.90 -20.84 -9.39
N ASN A 192 1.99 -20.75 -10.19
CA ASN A 192 2.77 -19.53 -10.24
C ASN A 192 1.97 -18.37 -10.85
N ILE A 193 2.29 -17.16 -10.40
CA ILE A 193 1.64 -15.91 -10.84
C ILE A 193 2.43 -15.20 -11.96
N THR A 194 3.59 -15.70 -12.37
CA THR A 194 4.39 -15.18 -13.50
C THR A 194 3.89 -15.69 -14.85
N GLY A 195 4.39 -15.11 -15.95
CA GLY A 195 4.04 -15.54 -17.32
C GLY A 195 2.68 -15.05 -17.82
N GLY A 196 2.10 -14.01 -17.21
CA GLY A 196 0.83 -13.40 -17.61
C GLY A 196 0.93 -12.37 -18.74
N GLY A 197 2.13 -12.11 -19.27
CA GLY A 197 2.34 -11.19 -20.39
C GLY A 197 2.61 -9.74 -19.99
N SER A 198 2.81 -9.45 -18.70
CA SER A 198 3.39 -8.21 -18.18
C SER A 198 4.31 -8.56 -17.03
N ASP A 199 5.54 -8.07 -17.06
CA ASP A 199 6.55 -8.32 -16.03
C ASP A 199 6.83 -7.07 -15.18
N ASN A 200 6.12 -5.97 -15.48
CA ASN A 200 6.30 -4.68 -14.85
C ASN A 200 5.11 -4.30 -13.97
N ILE A 201 5.38 -3.61 -12.86
CA ILE A 201 4.34 -2.95 -12.08
C ILE A 201 3.79 -1.79 -12.91
N SER A 202 2.48 -1.67 -12.92
CA SER A 202 1.71 -0.59 -13.53
C SER A 202 0.84 0.07 -12.47
N ILE A 203 0.84 1.41 -12.42
CA ILE A 203 0.14 2.22 -11.44
C ILE A 203 -0.98 2.98 -12.13
N GLY A 204 -2.15 3.05 -11.50
CA GLY A 204 -3.26 3.92 -11.85
C GLY A 204 -4.25 3.38 -12.85
N ALA A 205 -3.84 2.51 -13.77
CA ALA A 205 -4.76 1.98 -14.78
C ALA A 205 -4.38 0.55 -15.20
N ARG A 206 -5.38 -0.20 -15.71
CA ARG A 206 -5.22 -1.54 -16.28
C ARG A 206 -6.20 -1.74 -17.42
N ASN A 207 -5.77 -2.43 -18.48
CA ASN A 207 -6.65 -2.76 -19.59
C ASN A 207 -7.90 -3.54 -19.13
N ARG A 208 -9.08 -3.13 -19.59
CA ARG A 208 -10.40 -3.69 -19.26
C ARG A 208 -10.75 -3.64 -17.78
N ASP A 209 -10.29 -2.62 -17.07
CA ASP A 209 -10.59 -2.39 -15.66
C ASP A 209 -10.88 -0.91 -15.39
N ARG A 210 -11.38 -0.59 -14.19
CA ARG A 210 -11.56 0.78 -13.73
C ARG A 210 -10.26 1.29 -13.15
N GLY A 211 -9.67 2.31 -13.78
CA GLY A 211 -8.47 2.96 -13.27
C GLY A 211 -8.74 3.85 -12.06
N PHE A 212 -7.68 4.32 -11.44
CA PHE A 212 -7.75 5.17 -10.24
C PHE A 212 -7.96 6.65 -10.62
N THR A 213 -9.08 6.94 -11.27
CA THR A 213 -9.42 8.29 -11.73
C THR A 213 -9.46 9.30 -10.59
N ARG A 214 -8.73 10.42 -10.75
CA ARG A 214 -8.53 11.49 -9.76
C ARG A 214 -7.85 11.03 -8.47
N GLY A 215 -7.41 9.78 -8.38
CA GLY A 215 -6.58 9.32 -7.28
C GLY A 215 -5.22 10.01 -7.32
N LEU A 216 -4.62 10.20 -6.15
CA LEU A 216 -3.27 10.76 -6.00
C LEU A 216 -2.35 9.64 -5.54
N VAL A 217 -1.13 9.62 -6.07
CA VAL A 217 -0.06 8.70 -5.64
C VAL A 217 1.26 9.43 -5.52
N ASP A 218 2.08 8.97 -4.54
CA ASP A 218 3.43 9.47 -4.28
C ASP A 218 4.29 8.33 -3.71
N GLU A 219 5.61 8.32 -3.96
CA GLU A 219 6.66 7.36 -3.51
C GLU A 219 6.34 5.88 -3.59
#